data_aa6c4262b26826e06b076ee4b214186b
#
_entry.id   aa6c4262b26826e06b076ee4b214186b
#
_cell.length_a   1.000
_cell.length_b   1.000
_cell.length_c   1.000
_cell.angle_alpha   90.00
_cell.angle_beta   90.00
_cell.angle_gamma   90.00
#
_symmetry.space_group_name_H-M   'P 1'
#
loop_
_entity.id
_entity.type
_entity.pdbx_description
1 polymer ?
#
loop_
_entity_poly.entity_id
_entity_poly.type
_entity_poly.pdbx_seq_one_letter_code
_entity_poly.pdbx_strand_id
1 'polypeptide(L)'
;VTTTAPAPETVAPVARPHPSASADTAILVGRHLRLMSRRPASIIGAVVLPLIFATMFYVVFGTVVERRIGSEYGQYLLPAVILQAMLFTAMSAAILSVEDVTGGMIRRLRSMAVSPLAPVLGLVGAELTRALLTIAILLPAGALMGFRLGGGVLASIGFVLIALLFAAVVCTGFVAIGFAAGKVDTVQVITNVIFFPFLLVSNAFTPTEAFPQWLQPFVANQPLSRTADALRALAASDAALARPVTIAVLWLSGGFVVCVALAARAYRRTL
;
A
#
# COMPACT_ATOMS: atom_id res chain seq x y z
N VAL A 1 -52.02 30.23 -45.75
CA VAL A 1 -51.83 30.09 -44.29
C VAL A 1 -50.46 29.54 -44.12
N THR A 2 -49.50 30.43 -43.79
CA THR A 2 -48.09 30.10 -43.52
C THR A 2 -47.99 29.79 -42.05
N THR A 3 -47.89 28.50 -41.71
CA THR A 3 -47.64 28.05 -40.30
C THR A 3 -46.15 28.20 -40.01
N THR A 4 -45.80 29.24 -39.23
CA THR A 4 -44.44 29.45 -38.73
C THR A 4 -44.20 28.41 -37.63
N ALA A 5 -43.24 27.49 -37.84
CA ALA A 5 -42.80 26.56 -36.82
C ALA A 5 -42.11 27.34 -35.64
N PRO A 6 -42.38 26.98 -34.38
CA PRO A 6 -41.73 27.62 -33.26
C PRO A 6 -40.22 27.34 -33.27
N ALA A 7 -39.43 28.37 -32.99
CA ALA A 7 -37.98 28.25 -32.89
C ALA A 7 -37.59 27.24 -31.77
N PRO A 8 -36.54 26.44 -31.98
CA PRO A 8 -36.10 25.50 -30.95
C PRO A 8 -35.69 26.26 -29.68
N GLU A 9 -36.35 25.94 -28.57
CA GLU A 9 -35.94 26.41 -27.23
C GLU A 9 -34.49 26.02 -26.97
N THR A 10 -33.62 27.00 -26.87
CA THR A 10 -32.27 26.83 -26.41
C THR A 10 -32.32 26.42 -24.93
N VAL A 11 -32.29 25.12 -24.67
CA VAL A 11 -32.12 24.59 -23.29
C VAL A 11 -30.77 25.08 -22.79
N ALA A 12 -30.79 26.03 -21.86
CA ALA A 12 -29.57 26.51 -21.20
C ALA A 12 -28.81 25.31 -20.60
N PRO A 13 -27.49 25.23 -20.79
CA PRO A 13 -26.69 24.15 -20.19
C PRO A 13 -26.87 24.19 -18.68
N VAL A 14 -27.45 23.14 -18.10
CA VAL A 14 -27.55 22.96 -16.66
C VAL A 14 -26.14 22.95 -16.12
N ALA A 15 -25.75 24.01 -15.42
CA ALA A 15 -24.49 24.11 -14.72
C ALA A 15 -24.42 22.95 -13.70
N ARG A 16 -23.73 21.87 -14.07
CA ARG A 16 -23.50 20.76 -13.14
C ARG A 16 -22.58 21.30 -12.05
N PRO A 17 -22.95 21.20 -10.76
CA PRO A 17 -22.05 21.56 -9.68
C PRO A 17 -20.76 20.75 -9.88
N HIS A 18 -19.61 21.43 -9.84
CA HIS A 18 -18.31 20.75 -9.92
C HIS A 18 -18.24 19.81 -8.71
N PRO A 19 -18.23 18.48 -8.91
CA PRO A 19 -18.11 17.56 -7.80
C PRO A 19 -16.78 17.86 -7.09
N SER A 20 -16.80 17.85 -5.76
CA SER A 20 -15.57 18.05 -4.98
C SER A 20 -14.65 16.86 -5.21
N ALA A 21 -13.34 17.07 -5.34
CA ALA A 21 -12.37 15.99 -5.54
C ALA A 21 -12.47 14.90 -4.45
N SER A 22 -12.92 15.25 -3.25
CA SER A 22 -13.20 14.32 -2.15
C SER A 22 -14.41 13.42 -2.42
N ALA A 23 -15.50 13.98 -2.97
CA ALA A 23 -16.70 13.20 -3.30
C ALA A 23 -16.41 12.20 -4.43
N ASP A 24 -15.68 12.62 -5.48
CA ASP A 24 -15.25 11.75 -6.58
C ASP A 24 -14.39 10.59 -6.05
N THR A 25 -13.42 10.90 -5.18
CA THR A 25 -12.57 9.90 -4.55
C THR A 25 -13.38 8.91 -3.72
N ALA A 26 -14.32 9.38 -2.89
CA ALA A 26 -15.17 8.50 -2.08
C ALA A 26 -16.02 7.55 -2.91
N ILE A 27 -16.59 8.03 -4.01
CA ILE A 27 -17.37 7.21 -4.97
C ILE A 27 -16.48 6.10 -5.57
N LEU A 28 -15.25 6.46 -5.98
CA LEU A 28 -14.32 5.51 -6.58
C LEU A 28 -13.79 4.50 -5.56
N VAL A 29 -13.50 4.90 -4.32
CA VAL A 29 -13.21 3.99 -3.21
C VAL A 29 -14.35 2.99 -3.03
N GLY A 30 -15.59 3.47 -2.91
CA GLY A 30 -16.77 2.61 -2.78
C GLY A 30 -16.93 1.62 -3.94
N ARG A 31 -16.64 2.04 -5.16
CA ARG A 31 -16.64 1.15 -6.34
C ARG A 31 -15.60 0.02 -6.19
N HIS A 32 -14.35 0.37 -5.87
CA HIS A 32 -13.29 -0.63 -5.73
C HIS A 32 -13.54 -1.57 -4.56
N LEU A 33 -14.07 -1.09 -3.44
CA LEU A 33 -14.47 -1.92 -2.31
C LEU A 33 -15.57 -2.94 -2.68
N ARG A 34 -16.56 -2.53 -3.48
CA ARG A 34 -17.58 -3.46 -3.99
C ARG A 34 -17.00 -4.50 -4.95
N LEU A 35 -16.02 -4.13 -5.77
CA LEU A 35 -15.32 -5.08 -6.63
C LEU A 35 -14.52 -6.09 -5.79
N MET A 36 -13.83 -5.62 -4.75
CA MET A 36 -13.09 -6.47 -3.81
C MET A 36 -14.00 -7.45 -3.07
N SER A 37 -15.16 -7.01 -2.57
CA SER A 37 -16.09 -7.88 -1.85
C SER A 37 -16.63 -9.02 -2.73
N ARG A 38 -16.64 -8.82 -4.05
CA ARG A 38 -17.04 -9.85 -5.03
C ARG A 38 -15.89 -10.77 -5.47
N ARG A 39 -14.65 -10.48 -5.05
CA ARG A 39 -13.45 -11.28 -5.35
C ARG A 39 -12.79 -11.75 -4.04
N PRO A 40 -13.42 -12.64 -3.23
CA PRO A 40 -12.90 -13.04 -1.92
C PRO A 40 -11.51 -13.68 -2.00
N ALA A 41 -11.18 -14.34 -3.12
CA ALA A 41 -9.86 -14.89 -3.35
C ALA A 41 -8.74 -13.85 -3.27
N SER A 42 -8.99 -12.60 -3.65
CA SER A 42 -8.01 -11.50 -3.54
C SER A 42 -7.71 -11.12 -2.09
N ILE A 43 -8.73 -11.14 -1.23
CA ILE A 43 -8.58 -10.86 0.21
C ILE A 43 -7.86 -12.03 0.89
N ILE A 44 -8.29 -13.26 0.59
CA ILE A 44 -7.68 -14.48 1.11
C ILE A 44 -6.20 -14.53 0.76
N GLY A 45 -5.83 -14.27 -0.50
CA GLY A 45 -4.42 -14.26 -0.94
C GLY A 45 -3.58 -13.19 -0.24
N ALA A 46 -4.15 -12.02 0.05
CA ALA A 46 -3.45 -10.95 0.76
C ALA A 46 -3.14 -11.29 2.23
N VAL A 47 -3.87 -12.21 2.83
CA VAL A 47 -3.70 -12.61 4.24
C VAL A 47 -3.03 -13.96 4.37
N VAL A 48 -3.47 -14.96 3.61
CA VAL A 48 -3.01 -16.34 3.75
C VAL A 48 -1.54 -16.47 3.39
N LEU A 49 -1.08 -15.83 2.33
CA LEU A 49 0.31 -15.92 1.91
C LEU A 49 1.29 -15.32 2.96
N PRO A 50 1.10 -14.09 3.47
CA PRO A 50 1.91 -13.58 4.58
C PRO A 50 1.83 -14.44 5.83
N LEU A 51 0.67 -15.02 6.14
CA LEU A 51 0.51 -15.88 7.31
C LEU A 51 1.28 -17.20 7.17
N ILE A 52 1.28 -17.80 5.98
CA ILE A 52 2.09 -18.98 5.68
C ILE A 52 3.57 -18.65 5.84
N PHE A 53 4.03 -17.52 5.28
CA PHE A 53 5.40 -17.06 5.45
C PHE A 53 5.75 -16.83 6.92
N ALA A 54 4.89 -16.13 7.67
CA ALA A 54 5.09 -15.89 9.09
C ALA A 54 5.25 -17.22 9.86
N THR A 55 4.34 -18.16 9.65
CA THR A 55 4.36 -19.47 10.32
C THR A 55 5.60 -20.26 9.93
N MET A 56 5.94 -20.30 8.64
CA MET A 56 7.12 -21.01 8.15
C MET A 56 8.41 -20.41 8.74
N PHE A 57 8.56 -19.09 8.71
CA PHE A 57 9.72 -18.42 9.28
C PHE A 57 9.80 -18.63 10.81
N TYR A 58 8.67 -18.55 11.50
CA TYR A 58 8.60 -18.77 12.94
C TYR A 58 9.01 -20.20 13.31
N VAL A 59 8.51 -21.21 12.62
CA VAL A 59 8.81 -22.62 12.91
C VAL A 59 10.26 -22.97 12.54
N VAL A 60 10.76 -22.48 11.42
CA VAL A 60 12.10 -22.84 10.92
C VAL A 60 13.21 -22.06 11.63
N PHE A 61 13.01 -20.78 11.86
CA PHE A 61 14.04 -19.89 12.35
C PHE A 61 13.86 -19.46 13.81
N GLY A 62 12.67 -19.66 14.41
CA GLY A 62 12.34 -19.17 15.76
C GLY A 62 13.40 -19.51 16.78
N THR A 63 13.70 -20.78 16.98
CA THR A 63 14.67 -21.24 17.98
C THR A 63 16.10 -20.76 17.73
N VAL A 64 16.50 -20.61 16.48
CA VAL A 64 17.86 -20.16 16.10
C VAL A 64 18.02 -18.66 16.33
N VAL A 65 16.98 -17.89 15.95
CA VAL A 65 17.02 -16.43 16.02
C VAL A 65 16.80 -15.94 17.45
N GLU A 66 15.91 -16.57 18.24
CA GLU A 66 15.71 -16.25 19.65
C GLU A 66 16.99 -16.36 20.47
N ARG A 67 17.81 -17.40 20.21
CA ARG A 67 19.12 -17.56 20.86
C ARG A 67 20.12 -16.44 20.54
N ARG A 68 19.97 -15.77 19.37
CA ARG A 68 20.88 -14.69 18.95
C ARG A 68 20.39 -13.31 19.37
N ILE A 69 19.07 -13.08 19.33
CA ILE A 69 18.46 -11.76 19.57
C ILE A 69 18.12 -11.58 21.05
N GLY A 70 17.98 -12.69 21.83
CA GLY A 70 17.61 -12.65 23.26
C GLY A 70 16.18 -12.15 23.51
N SER A 71 15.31 -12.14 22.47
CA SER A 71 13.91 -11.77 22.55
C SER A 71 13.05 -12.75 21.75
N GLU A 72 11.74 -12.78 22.03
CA GLU A 72 10.79 -13.61 21.27
C GLU A 72 10.85 -13.26 19.78
N TYR A 73 11.08 -14.26 18.94
CA TYR A 73 11.22 -14.05 17.49
C TYR A 73 9.97 -13.45 16.85
N GLY A 74 8.79 -13.74 17.40
CA GLY A 74 7.53 -13.13 16.94
C GLY A 74 7.56 -11.60 17.02
N GLN A 75 8.24 -11.02 18.00
CA GLN A 75 8.38 -9.57 18.16
C GLN A 75 9.20 -8.93 17.01
N TYR A 76 10.21 -9.66 16.53
CA TYR A 76 11.01 -9.22 15.37
C TYR A 76 10.31 -9.46 14.04
N LEU A 77 9.62 -10.60 13.91
CA LEU A 77 9.07 -11.12 12.66
C LEU A 77 7.80 -10.40 12.21
N LEU A 78 6.85 -10.14 13.12
CA LEU A 78 5.52 -9.64 12.74
C LEU A 78 5.54 -8.29 12.01
N PRO A 79 6.33 -7.27 12.41
CA PRO A 79 6.47 -6.05 11.64
C PRO A 79 6.90 -6.29 10.18
N ALA A 80 7.85 -7.21 9.96
CA ALA A 80 8.31 -7.60 8.63
C ALA A 80 7.20 -8.24 7.79
N VAL A 81 6.43 -9.15 8.38
CA VAL A 81 5.30 -9.83 7.73
C VAL A 81 4.20 -8.83 7.36
N ILE A 82 3.91 -7.87 8.22
CA ILE A 82 2.94 -6.80 7.92
C ILE A 82 3.43 -5.97 6.72
N LEU A 83 4.68 -5.54 6.71
CA LEU A 83 5.25 -4.78 5.58
C LEU A 83 5.26 -5.59 4.28
N GLN A 84 5.57 -6.89 4.34
CA GLN A 84 5.46 -7.80 3.21
C GLN A 84 4.01 -7.87 2.69
N ALA A 85 3.03 -7.96 3.58
CA ALA A 85 1.62 -7.97 3.20
C ALA A 85 1.20 -6.65 2.52
N MET A 86 1.75 -5.50 2.96
CA MET A 86 1.52 -4.20 2.30
C MET A 86 2.11 -4.17 0.88
N LEU A 87 3.27 -4.80 0.67
CA LEU A 87 3.85 -4.94 -0.66
C LEU A 87 3.00 -5.83 -1.58
N PHE A 88 2.44 -6.94 -1.09
CA PHE A 88 1.49 -7.75 -1.86
C PHE A 88 0.21 -6.97 -2.20
N THR A 89 -0.26 -6.15 -1.26
CA THR A 89 -1.38 -5.23 -1.51
C THR A 89 -1.04 -4.25 -2.64
N ALA A 90 0.17 -3.71 -2.67
CA ALA A 90 0.62 -2.81 -3.72
C ALA A 90 0.71 -3.50 -5.11
N MET A 91 1.16 -4.76 -5.16
CA MET A 91 1.17 -5.54 -6.41
C MET A 91 -0.25 -5.71 -6.97
N SER A 92 -1.24 -5.99 -6.12
CA SER A 92 -2.64 -6.04 -6.53
C SER A 92 -3.15 -4.69 -7.03
N ALA A 93 -2.78 -3.58 -6.38
CA ALA A 93 -3.12 -2.24 -6.82
C ALA A 93 -2.59 -1.94 -8.23
N ALA A 94 -1.36 -2.39 -8.55
CA ALA A 94 -0.79 -2.26 -9.89
C ALA A 94 -1.62 -3.00 -10.95
N ILE A 95 -2.02 -4.24 -10.66
CA ILE A 95 -2.85 -5.05 -11.59
C ILE A 95 -4.20 -4.38 -11.81
N LEU A 96 -4.89 -3.95 -10.74
CA LEU A 96 -6.18 -3.28 -10.83
C LEU A 96 -6.09 -1.96 -11.62
N SER A 97 -4.98 -1.22 -11.50
CA SER A 97 -4.78 0.01 -12.27
C SER A 97 -4.66 -0.26 -13.78
N VAL A 98 -4.03 -1.37 -14.18
CA VAL A 98 -4.00 -1.81 -15.59
C VAL A 98 -5.37 -2.26 -16.07
N GLU A 99 -6.10 -3.02 -15.25
CA GLU A 99 -7.48 -3.43 -15.58
C GLU A 99 -8.37 -2.21 -15.82
N ASP A 100 -8.25 -1.14 -15.03
CA ASP A 100 -8.99 0.10 -15.24
C ASP A 100 -8.58 0.83 -16.53
N VAL A 101 -7.31 0.76 -16.96
CA VAL A 101 -6.83 1.31 -18.23
C VAL A 101 -7.38 0.49 -19.41
N THR A 102 -7.15 -0.82 -19.41
CA THR A 102 -7.50 -1.72 -20.51
C THR A 102 -9.01 -1.90 -20.65
N GLY A 103 -9.74 -1.89 -19.53
CA GLY A 103 -11.21 -1.94 -19.48
C GLY A 103 -11.89 -0.64 -19.92
N GLY A 104 -11.15 0.40 -20.32
CA GLY A 104 -11.67 1.67 -20.80
C GLY A 104 -12.28 2.55 -19.70
N MET A 105 -12.13 2.19 -18.42
CA MET A 105 -12.64 2.98 -17.30
C MET A 105 -12.01 4.37 -17.25
N ILE A 106 -10.71 4.46 -17.49
CA ILE A 106 -9.99 5.75 -17.52
C ILE A 106 -10.55 6.67 -18.60
N ARG A 107 -10.87 6.15 -19.80
CA ARG A 107 -11.49 6.92 -20.89
C ARG A 107 -12.86 7.46 -20.49
N ARG A 108 -13.67 6.65 -19.79
CA ARG A 108 -15.00 7.08 -19.30
C ARG A 108 -14.88 8.15 -18.21
N LEU A 109 -13.93 8.04 -17.28
CA LEU A 109 -13.72 9.04 -16.23
C LEU A 109 -13.28 10.38 -16.80
N ARG A 110 -12.53 10.39 -17.90
CA ARG A 110 -12.11 11.62 -18.59
C ARG A 110 -13.22 12.35 -19.35
N SER A 111 -14.22 11.62 -19.85
CA SER A 111 -15.42 12.25 -20.46
C SER A 111 -16.35 12.85 -19.39
N MET A 112 -16.17 12.51 -18.14
CA MET A 112 -16.86 13.11 -17.00
C MET A 112 -15.93 14.17 -16.36
N ALA A 113 -16.50 15.22 -15.77
CA ALA A 113 -15.74 16.29 -15.08
C ALA A 113 -15.19 15.80 -13.71
N VAL A 114 -14.37 14.74 -13.73
CA VAL A 114 -13.79 14.11 -12.52
C VAL A 114 -12.35 14.61 -12.33
N SER A 115 -11.95 14.84 -11.08
CA SER A 115 -10.59 15.25 -10.74
C SER A 115 -9.55 14.22 -11.24
N PRO A 116 -8.43 14.64 -11.88
CA PRO A 116 -7.40 13.74 -12.41
C PRO A 116 -6.74 12.84 -11.35
N LEU A 117 -6.76 13.22 -10.08
CA LEU A 117 -6.21 12.44 -8.97
C LEU A 117 -7.23 11.47 -8.37
N ALA A 118 -8.53 11.67 -8.60
CA ALA A 118 -9.57 10.83 -7.99
C ALA A 118 -9.45 9.34 -8.33
N PRO A 119 -9.08 8.90 -9.56
CA PRO A 119 -8.87 7.49 -9.86
C PRO A 119 -7.70 6.87 -9.07
N VAL A 120 -6.60 7.61 -8.94
CA VAL A 120 -5.43 7.16 -8.15
C VAL A 120 -5.79 7.04 -6.67
N LEU A 121 -6.36 8.11 -6.09
CA LEU A 121 -6.74 8.14 -4.68
C LEU A 121 -7.87 7.17 -4.36
N GLY A 122 -8.80 6.96 -5.30
CA GLY A 122 -9.89 6.01 -5.17
C GLY A 122 -9.39 4.56 -5.07
N LEU A 123 -8.43 4.19 -5.93
CA LEU A 123 -7.81 2.87 -5.91
C LEU A 123 -6.95 2.69 -4.65
N VAL A 124 -6.08 3.65 -4.34
CA VAL A 124 -5.23 3.61 -3.14
C VAL A 124 -6.07 3.56 -1.86
N GLY A 125 -7.17 4.33 -1.76
CA GLY A 125 -8.06 4.31 -0.60
C GLY A 125 -8.73 2.95 -0.38
N ALA A 126 -9.14 2.27 -1.44
CA ALA A 126 -9.68 0.90 -1.34
C ALA A 126 -8.61 -0.10 -0.88
N GLU A 127 -7.38 0.03 -1.39
CA GLU A 127 -6.26 -0.81 -0.99
C GLU A 127 -5.82 -0.56 0.46
N LEU A 128 -5.90 0.68 0.95
CA LEU A 128 -5.67 0.99 2.36
C LEU A 128 -6.73 0.35 3.27
N THR A 129 -7.98 0.27 2.83
CA THR A 129 -9.02 -0.46 3.57
C THR A 129 -8.67 -1.96 3.66
N ARG A 130 -8.20 -2.56 2.56
CA ARG A 130 -7.71 -3.94 2.55
C ARG A 130 -6.48 -4.11 3.45
N ALA A 131 -5.54 -3.18 3.39
CA ALA A 131 -4.36 -3.17 4.25
C ALA A 131 -4.74 -3.16 5.73
N LEU A 132 -5.71 -2.32 6.11
CA LEU A 132 -6.22 -2.27 7.48
C LEU A 132 -6.84 -3.60 7.92
N LEU A 133 -7.66 -4.22 7.06
CA LEU A 133 -8.21 -5.56 7.32
C LEU A 133 -7.11 -6.61 7.49
N THR A 134 -6.09 -6.56 6.65
CA THR A 134 -4.93 -7.47 6.74
C THR A 134 -4.17 -7.28 8.05
N ILE A 135 -3.91 -6.05 8.48
CA ILE A 135 -3.29 -5.75 9.78
C ILE A 135 -4.17 -6.29 10.92
N ALA A 136 -5.49 -6.06 10.86
CA ALA A 136 -6.43 -6.52 11.89
C ALA A 136 -6.47 -8.06 12.04
N ILE A 137 -6.11 -8.81 11.00
CA ILE A 137 -6.00 -10.27 11.04
C ILE A 137 -4.59 -10.71 11.46
N LEU A 138 -3.55 -10.04 10.97
CA LEU A 138 -2.15 -10.42 11.27
C LEU A 138 -1.75 -10.10 12.71
N LEU A 139 -2.30 -9.05 13.33
CA LEU A 139 -1.98 -8.72 14.73
C LEU A 139 -2.39 -9.81 15.71
N PRO A 140 -3.63 -10.34 15.69
CA PRO A 140 -4.00 -11.48 16.54
C PRO A 140 -3.19 -12.75 16.23
N ALA A 141 -2.93 -13.03 14.95
CA ALA A 141 -2.09 -14.16 14.57
C ALA A 141 -0.66 -14.03 15.10
N GLY A 142 -0.08 -12.83 15.05
CA GLY A 142 1.21 -12.52 15.63
C GLY A 142 1.22 -12.64 17.16
N ALA A 143 0.11 -12.29 17.83
CA ALA A 143 0.00 -12.46 19.27
C ALA A 143 0.13 -13.93 19.69
N LEU A 144 -0.36 -14.87 18.87
CA LEU A 144 -0.17 -16.31 19.07
C LEU A 144 1.31 -16.75 18.89
N MET A 145 2.11 -15.95 18.18
CA MET A 145 3.55 -16.16 17.95
C MET A 145 4.42 -15.37 18.95
N GLY A 146 3.85 -14.83 20.04
CA GLY A 146 4.55 -14.07 21.06
C GLY A 146 4.68 -12.57 20.78
N PHE A 147 4.09 -12.05 19.69
CA PHE A 147 4.11 -10.61 19.43
C PHE A 147 3.21 -9.86 20.42
N ARG A 148 3.72 -8.76 20.98
CA ARG A 148 2.98 -7.89 21.91
C ARG A 148 3.18 -6.43 21.56
N LEU A 149 2.10 -5.68 21.58
CA LEU A 149 2.14 -4.22 21.51
C LEU A 149 2.32 -3.66 22.93
N GLY A 150 3.58 -3.54 23.36
CA GLY A 150 3.93 -3.09 24.70
C GLY A 150 3.88 -1.58 24.90
N GLY A 151 3.86 -0.76 23.82
CA GLY A 151 3.94 0.71 23.88
C GLY A 151 2.67 1.45 24.28
N GLY A 152 1.63 0.73 24.72
CA GLY A 152 0.35 1.34 25.06
C GLY A 152 -0.48 1.75 23.83
N VAL A 153 -1.63 2.38 24.09
CA VAL A 153 -2.62 2.69 23.02
C VAL A 153 -2.06 3.63 21.96
N LEU A 154 -1.33 4.67 22.36
CA LEU A 154 -0.79 5.66 21.43
C LEU A 154 0.26 5.05 20.48
N ALA A 155 1.15 4.21 21.01
CA ALA A 155 2.14 3.52 20.19
C ALA A 155 1.49 2.47 19.26
N SER A 156 0.44 1.80 19.72
CA SER A 156 -0.34 0.87 18.90
C SER A 156 -1.04 1.56 17.73
N ILE A 157 -1.62 2.73 17.96
CA ILE A 157 -2.19 3.57 16.89
C ILE A 157 -1.08 4.02 15.93
N GLY A 158 0.06 4.49 16.45
CA GLY A 158 1.23 4.86 15.66
C GLY A 158 1.73 3.71 14.78
N PHE A 159 1.78 2.49 15.32
CA PHE A 159 2.14 1.28 14.58
C PHE A 159 1.24 1.06 13.36
N VAL A 160 -0.08 1.12 13.55
CA VAL A 160 -1.05 0.95 12.46
C VAL A 160 -0.93 2.09 11.44
N LEU A 161 -0.79 3.34 11.90
CA LEU A 161 -0.69 4.51 11.02
C LEU A 161 0.59 4.48 10.17
N ILE A 162 1.74 4.07 10.72
CA ILE A 162 2.99 3.95 9.96
C ILE A 162 2.89 2.80 8.95
N ALA A 163 2.30 1.66 9.32
CA ALA A 163 2.06 0.56 8.39
C ALA A 163 1.13 0.98 7.24
N LEU A 164 0.07 1.73 7.53
CA LEU A 164 -0.83 2.26 6.51
C LEU A 164 -0.17 3.34 5.64
N LEU A 165 0.66 4.19 6.21
CA LEU A 165 1.43 5.18 5.45
C LEU A 165 2.40 4.49 4.49
N PHE A 166 3.10 3.43 4.94
CA PHE A 166 3.91 2.60 4.06
C PHE A 166 3.08 1.97 2.93
N ALA A 167 1.91 1.39 3.27
CA ALA A 167 0.99 0.85 2.27
C ALA A 167 0.57 1.93 1.25
N ALA A 168 0.26 3.15 1.70
CA ALA A 168 -0.11 4.26 0.81
C ALA A 168 1.00 4.60 -0.18
N VAL A 169 2.26 4.67 0.29
CA VAL A 169 3.43 4.96 -0.55
C VAL A 169 3.62 3.88 -1.61
N VAL A 170 3.71 2.61 -1.16
CA VAL A 170 3.99 1.51 -2.10
C VAL A 170 2.83 1.26 -3.05
N CYS A 171 1.56 1.35 -2.61
CA CYS A 171 0.40 1.26 -3.49
C CYS A 171 0.41 2.36 -4.54
N THR A 172 0.66 3.61 -4.15
CA THR A 172 0.70 4.73 -5.10
C THR A 172 1.81 4.55 -6.13
N GLY A 173 3.01 4.12 -5.72
CA GLY A 173 4.12 3.82 -6.61
C GLY A 173 3.81 2.69 -7.59
N PHE A 174 3.20 1.61 -7.11
CA PHE A 174 2.83 0.46 -7.93
C PHE A 174 1.65 0.78 -8.88
N VAL A 175 0.70 1.60 -8.47
CA VAL A 175 -0.36 2.15 -9.35
C VAL A 175 0.25 2.96 -10.48
N ALA A 176 1.28 3.77 -10.21
CA ALA A 176 1.99 4.50 -11.26
C ALA A 176 2.63 3.56 -12.30
N ILE A 177 3.23 2.45 -11.86
CA ILE A 177 3.77 1.40 -12.74
C ILE A 177 2.64 0.79 -13.58
N GLY A 178 1.51 0.46 -12.95
CA GLY A 178 0.36 -0.11 -13.64
C GLY A 178 -0.18 0.80 -14.74
N PHE A 179 -0.34 2.09 -14.48
CA PHE A 179 -0.74 3.05 -15.50
C PHE A 179 0.27 3.18 -16.65
N ALA A 180 1.56 3.00 -16.37
CA ALA A 180 2.61 3.12 -17.37
C ALA A 180 2.78 1.88 -18.25
N ALA A 181 2.52 0.68 -17.73
CA ALA A 181 2.86 -0.58 -18.39
C ALA A 181 1.82 -1.08 -19.39
N GLY A 182 0.55 -0.72 -19.26
CA GLY A 182 -0.52 -1.00 -20.23
C GLY A 182 -0.93 -2.47 -20.42
N LYS A 183 -0.20 -3.43 -19.86
CA LYS A 183 -0.49 -4.88 -19.92
C LYS A 183 -0.29 -5.55 -18.56
N VAL A 184 -1.19 -6.46 -18.18
CA VAL A 184 -1.15 -7.16 -16.88
C VAL A 184 0.14 -7.97 -16.72
N ASP A 185 0.52 -8.75 -17.72
CA ASP A 185 1.74 -9.58 -17.66
C ASP A 185 3.01 -8.75 -17.46
N THR A 186 3.11 -7.61 -18.16
CA THR A 186 4.24 -6.68 -18.02
C THR A 186 4.31 -6.10 -16.61
N VAL A 187 3.17 -5.70 -16.05
CA VAL A 187 3.10 -5.19 -14.66
C VAL A 187 3.53 -6.26 -13.68
N GLN A 188 3.06 -7.49 -13.85
CA GLN A 188 3.37 -8.59 -12.95
C GLN A 188 4.88 -8.88 -12.92
N VAL A 189 5.54 -8.86 -14.08
CA VAL A 189 7.01 -9.01 -14.16
C VAL A 189 7.72 -7.85 -13.48
N ILE A 190 7.38 -6.60 -13.82
CA ILE A 190 8.04 -5.41 -13.25
C ILE A 190 7.86 -5.35 -11.73
N THR A 191 6.64 -5.59 -11.24
CA THR A 191 6.36 -5.54 -9.79
C THR A 191 7.09 -6.63 -9.03
N ASN A 192 7.22 -7.85 -9.59
CA ASN A 192 8.02 -8.91 -8.97
C ASN A 192 9.52 -8.58 -8.95
N VAL A 193 10.06 -8.04 -10.04
CA VAL A 193 11.47 -7.62 -10.14
C VAL A 193 11.80 -6.52 -9.11
N ILE A 194 10.84 -5.64 -8.79
CA ILE A 194 11.02 -4.62 -7.75
C ILE A 194 10.80 -5.22 -6.35
N PHE A 195 9.77 -6.04 -6.17
CA PHE A 195 9.37 -6.60 -4.88
C PHE A 195 10.46 -7.43 -4.23
N PHE A 196 11.04 -8.39 -4.96
CA PHE A 196 11.99 -9.34 -4.37
C PHE A 196 13.28 -8.65 -3.88
N PRO A 197 13.99 -7.83 -4.67
CA PRO A 197 15.16 -7.14 -4.17
C PRO A 197 14.83 -6.17 -3.03
N PHE A 198 13.70 -5.45 -3.13
CA PHE A 198 13.29 -4.49 -2.11
C PHE A 198 13.00 -5.17 -0.76
N LEU A 199 12.45 -6.38 -0.78
CA LEU A 199 12.17 -7.18 0.40
C LEU A 199 13.43 -7.88 0.92
N LEU A 200 14.17 -8.57 0.05
CA LEU A 200 15.31 -9.41 0.46
C LEU A 200 16.52 -8.59 0.90
N VAL A 201 16.75 -7.43 0.27
CA VAL A 201 17.84 -6.51 0.64
C VAL A 201 17.37 -5.53 1.72
N SER A 202 16.68 -6.02 2.75
CA SER A 202 16.17 -5.21 3.87
C SER A 202 16.48 -5.87 5.21
N ASN A 203 16.42 -5.09 6.29
CA ASN A 203 16.51 -5.64 7.64
C ASN A 203 15.16 -6.21 8.13
N ALA A 204 14.17 -6.33 7.25
CA ALA A 204 12.85 -6.81 7.63
C ALA A 204 12.90 -8.22 8.24
N PHE A 205 13.57 -9.16 7.57
CA PHE A 205 13.66 -10.56 8.00
C PHE A 205 15.04 -10.94 8.57
N THR A 206 16.09 -10.17 8.26
CA THR A 206 17.47 -10.49 8.62
C THR A 206 18.15 -9.23 9.14
N PRO A 207 18.81 -9.26 10.31
CA PRO A 207 19.52 -8.11 10.85
C PRO A 207 20.56 -7.55 9.87
N THR A 208 20.78 -6.23 9.91
CA THR A 208 21.71 -5.53 8.98
C THR A 208 23.12 -6.10 9.04
N GLU A 209 23.58 -6.55 10.21
CA GLU A 209 24.91 -7.10 10.46
C GLU A 209 25.18 -8.44 9.72
N ALA A 210 24.12 -9.13 9.32
CA ALA A 210 24.23 -10.38 8.56
C ALA A 210 24.56 -10.15 7.08
N PHE A 211 24.44 -8.92 6.59
CA PHE A 211 24.78 -8.54 5.22
C PHE A 211 26.27 -8.22 5.07
N PRO A 212 26.84 -8.37 3.86
CA PRO A 212 28.20 -7.91 3.56
C PRO A 212 28.38 -6.43 3.88
N GLN A 213 29.56 -6.03 4.40
CA GLN A 213 29.81 -4.66 4.89
C GLN A 213 29.49 -3.57 3.85
N TRP A 214 29.75 -3.82 2.56
CA TRP A 214 29.45 -2.88 1.48
C TRP A 214 27.95 -2.65 1.25
N LEU A 215 27.11 -3.62 1.63
CA LEU A 215 25.66 -3.56 1.44
C LEU A 215 24.92 -3.00 2.67
N GLN A 216 25.52 -3.09 3.86
CA GLN A 216 24.92 -2.65 5.12
C GLN A 216 24.39 -1.20 5.09
N PRO A 217 25.12 -0.20 4.56
CA PRO A 217 24.63 1.17 4.51
C PRO A 217 23.34 1.31 3.65
N PHE A 218 23.22 0.53 2.58
CA PHE A 218 22.02 0.50 1.76
C PHE A 218 20.86 -0.16 2.49
N VAL A 219 21.10 -1.36 3.05
CA VAL A 219 20.10 -2.12 3.83
C VAL A 219 19.57 -1.27 4.98
N ALA A 220 20.44 -0.62 5.75
CA ALA A 220 20.05 0.20 6.89
C ALA A 220 19.22 1.43 6.50
N ASN A 221 19.44 2.02 5.32
CA ASN A 221 18.85 3.30 4.96
C ASN A 221 17.64 3.21 4.02
N GLN A 222 17.33 2.04 3.48
CA GLN A 222 16.17 1.92 2.60
C GLN A 222 14.82 2.09 3.34
N PRO A 223 13.77 2.57 2.65
CA PRO A 223 12.48 2.88 3.28
C PRO A 223 11.84 1.72 4.03
N LEU A 224 11.93 0.49 3.49
CA LEU A 224 11.38 -0.71 4.14
C LEU A 224 12.05 -0.99 5.48
N SER A 225 13.39 -0.92 5.53
CA SER A 225 14.16 -1.14 6.76
C SER A 225 13.84 -0.08 7.80
N ARG A 226 13.80 1.19 7.42
CA ARG A 226 13.46 2.29 8.34
C ARG A 226 12.04 2.16 8.88
N THR A 227 11.12 1.67 8.04
CA THR A 227 9.74 1.41 8.48
C THR A 227 9.69 0.22 9.44
N ALA A 228 10.42 -0.87 9.16
CA ALA A 228 10.50 -2.03 10.04
C ALA A 228 11.04 -1.64 11.42
N ASP A 229 12.11 -0.84 11.46
CA ASP A 229 12.70 -0.34 12.71
C ASP A 229 11.71 0.54 13.51
N ALA A 230 10.96 1.41 12.83
CA ALA A 230 9.94 2.22 13.47
C ALA A 230 8.79 1.38 14.05
N LEU A 231 8.33 0.36 13.32
CA LEU A 231 7.29 -0.55 13.80
C LEU A 231 7.78 -1.38 15.00
N ARG A 232 9.02 -1.87 14.97
CA ARG A 232 9.63 -2.59 16.10
C ARG A 232 9.74 -1.69 17.32
N ALA A 233 10.23 -0.47 17.17
CA ALA A 233 10.34 0.49 18.26
C ALA A 233 8.97 0.79 18.89
N LEU A 234 7.92 0.98 18.08
CA LEU A 234 6.56 1.21 18.57
C LEU A 234 5.96 -0.02 19.28
N ALA A 235 6.35 -1.23 18.86
CA ALA A 235 5.90 -2.46 19.50
C ALA A 235 6.61 -2.74 20.83
N ALA A 236 7.90 -2.39 20.94
CA ALA A 236 8.74 -2.72 22.10
C ALA A 236 8.60 -1.78 23.30
N SER A 237 7.87 -0.67 23.20
CA SER A 237 7.82 0.38 24.25
C SER A 237 9.17 1.04 24.56
N ASP A 238 10.04 1.12 23.58
CA ASP A 238 11.38 1.61 23.79
C ASP A 238 11.38 3.13 24.06
N ALA A 239 12.17 3.59 25.03
CA ALA A 239 12.27 5.01 25.37
C ALA A 239 12.82 5.88 24.22
N ALA A 240 13.44 5.26 23.21
CA ALA A 240 14.04 5.92 22.05
C ALA A 240 13.12 5.97 20.81
N LEU A 241 11.78 5.93 20.97
CA LEU A 241 10.77 5.91 19.88
C LEU A 241 10.91 7.06 18.87
N ALA A 242 11.31 8.24 19.33
CA ALA A 242 11.22 9.46 18.50
C ALA A 242 12.07 9.38 17.23
N ARG A 243 13.29 8.88 17.32
CA ARG A 243 14.22 8.90 16.17
C ARG A 243 13.84 7.93 15.05
N PRO A 244 13.58 6.61 15.29
CA PRO A 244 13.16 5.70 14.23
C PRO A 244 11.85 6.11 13.58
N VAL A 245 10.88 6.54 14.38
CA VAL A 245 9.56 6.99 13.90
C VAL A 245 9.69 8.23 13.01
N THR A 246 10.44 9.26 13.45
CA THR A 246 10.64 10.48 12.66
C THR A 246 11.33 10.17 11.34
N ILE A 247 12.38 9.35 11.33
CA ILE A 247 13.07 8.98 10.10
C ILE A 247 12.14 8.24 9.15
N ALA A 248 11.36 7.27 9.65
CA ALA A 248 10.40 6.53 8.83
C ALA A 248 9.33 7.46 8.25
N VAL A 249 8.75 8.35 9.05
CA VAL A 249 7.74 9.33 8.58
C VAL A 249 8.31 10.26 7.52
N LEU A 250 9.53 10.76 7.68
CA LEU A 250 10.17 11.61 6.67
C LEU A 250 10.39 10.85 5.35
N TRP A 251 10.94 9.62 5.40
CA TRP A 251 11.11 8.79 4.23
C TRP A 251 9.79 8.49 3.52
N LEU A 252 8.78 8.10 4.29
CA LEU A 252 7.47 7.75 3.75
C LEU A 252 6.73 8.97 3.20
N SER A 253 6.77 10.12 3.89
CA SER A 253 6.13 11.34 3.41
C SER A 253 6.78 11.86 2.13
N GLY A 254 8.12 11.88 2.08
CA GLY A 254 8.85 12.23 0.86
C GLY A 254 8.56 11.25 -0.29
N GLY A 255 8.60 9.95 -0.01
CA GLY A 255 8.26 8.90 -0.96
C GLY A 255 6.82 9.01 -1.47
N PHE A 256 5.87 9.34 -0.60
CA PHE A 256 4.47 9.54 -0.98
C PHE A 256 4.29 10.66 -1.99
N VAL A 257 4.91 11.82 -1.73
CA VAL A 257 4.86 12.97 -2.65
C VAL A 257 5.42 12.60 -4.03
N VAL A 258 6.57 11.92 -4.05
CA VAL A 258 7.20 11.45 -5.30
C VAL A 258 6.28 10.44 -6.03
N CYS A 259 5.74 9.45 -5.31
CA CYS A 259 4.86 8.44 -5.90
C CYS A 259 3.56 9.05 -6.44
N VAL A 260 2.96 10.02 -5.74
CA VAL A 260 1.76 10.74 -6.22
C VAL A 260 2.09 11.52 -7.50
N ALA A 261 3.21 12.21 -7.55
CA ALA A 261 3.64 12.94 -8.75
C ALA A 261 3.86 11.99 -9.95
N LEU A 262 4.49 10.82 -9.71
CA LEU A 262 4.70 9.80 -10.72
C LEU A 262 3.37 9.19 -11.19
N ALA A 263 2.46 8.87 -10.28
CA ALA A 263 1.13 8.33 -10.60
C ALA A 263 0.30 9.32 -11.40
N ALA A 264 0.30 10.59 -11.00
CA ALA A 264 -0.38 11.66 -11.74
C ALA A 264 0.20 11.85 -13.16
N ARG A 265 1.55 11.77 -13.29
CA ARG A 265 2.23 11.85 -14.59
C ARG A 265 1.92 10.64 -15.47
N ALA A 266 1.96 9.42 -14.91
CA ALA A 266 1.61 8.20 -15.62
C ALA A 266 0.15 8.22 -16.07
N TYR A 267 -0.78 8.58 -15.18
CA TYR A 267 -2.19 8.74 -15.52
C TYR A 267 -2.44 9.71 -16.67
N ARG A 268 -1.70 10.83 -16.73
CA ARG A 268 -1.82 11.81 -17.85
C ARG A 268 -1.30 11.25 -19.17
N ARG A 269 -0.37 10.29 -19.14
CA ARG A 269 0.25 9.69 -20.34
C ARG A 269 -0.50 8.46 -20.88
N THR A 270 -1.49 7.93 -20.16
CA THR A 270 -2.32 6.79 -20.59
C THR A 270 -3.32 7.14 -21.72
N LEU A 271 -2.99 8.15 -22.51
CA LEU A 271 -3.79 8.62 -23.65
C LEU A 271 -3.34 7.98 -24.95
#